data_164d179d6e468705506a9c99e097d8fd
#
_entry.id   164d179d6e468705506a9c99e097d8fd
#
_cell.length_a   1.000
_cell.length_b   1.000
_cell.length_c   1.000
_cell.angle_alpha   90.00
_cell.angle_beta   90.00
_cell.angle_gamma   90.00
#
_symmetry.space_group_name_H-M   'P 1'
#
loop_
_entity.id
_entity.type
_entity.pdbx_description
1 polymer ?
#
loop_
_entity_poly.entity_id
_entity_poly.type
_entity_poly.pdbx_seq_one_letter_code
_entity_poly.pdbx_strand_id
1 'polypeptide(L)'
;MTFFDRLVTVRAKVLPAKVVDWFARPSSVWWGFAVVHLYFLGWMASFFLNGDTFSDTEQYRQWATDGYNPADLDGKISPWVYPVLAQIPIFLANIAGPSLYLLVWFLIIAALNAVGLHYLTRGPRKVTGIAPAWWWLFFTAFMGFLSFARVEGITAPVVLIALLYAAERPVVAGILLSVATWIKVWPAAVLVPVMIASRQRVQVFFSGVAVTAVVALGTWLSGGLAHILDFLTNQGERGMQLEATFSTPWVWLSVFRIAGSRMADNTAINSTEVYGPGAGVAAFLMQPLLILAALGAAILLVRALKRGAEREELFLEGSLMMVTAFIVFNKVGSPQFIIWLGPVIIAGLAHDWERWKVPAALLMGIAMTTFVIYPLFYTPLIHAHPVMAAVLTTRNVLLVVLLWWSVKRTAELGRKNTAAVPSNA
;
A
#
# COMPACT_ATOMS: atom_id res chain seq x y z
N MET A 1 17.95 -24.59 14.11
CA MET A 1 16.71 -24.82 13.36
C MET A 1 15.79 -23.61 13.61
N THR A 2 15.59 -22.77 12.60
CA THR A 2 14.75 -21.58 12.70
C THR A 2 13.26 -21.94 12.77
N PHE A 3 12.41 -21.00 13.19
CA PHE A 3 10.96 -21.18 13.13
C PHE A 3 10.48 -21.62 11.74
N PHE A 4 11.03 -21.04 10.68
CA PHE A 4 10.71 -21.39 9.30
C PHE A 4 11.17 -22.79 8.90
N ASP A 5 12.34 -23.27 9.40
CA ASP A 5 12.79 -24.64 9.18
C ASP A 5 11.84 -25.66 9.82
N ARG A 6 11.27 -25.33 10.98
CA ARG A 6 10.25 -26.16 11.63
C ARG A 6 8.96 -26.21 10.81
N LEU A 7 8.51 -25.07 10.26
CA LEU A 7 7.33 -25.02 9.40
C LEU A 7 7.52 -25.87 8.12
N VAL A 8 8.69 -25.83 7.50
CA VAL A 8 9.01 -26.66 6.33
C VAL A 8 8.98 -28.14 6.70
N THR A 9 9.55 -28.51 7.85
CA THR A 9 9.56 -29.89 8.34
C THR A 9 8.16 -30.40 8.67
N VAL A 10 7.31 -29.57 9.30
CA VAL A 10 5.90 -29.86 9.56
C VAL A 10 5.11 -30.00 8.27
N ARG A 11 5.33 -29.10 7.30
CA ARG A 11 4.71 -29.16 5.97
C ARG A 11 4.99 -30.50 5.27
N ALA A 12 6.25 -30.96 5.28
CA ALA A 12 6.62 -32.22 4.64
C ALA A 12 5.97 -33.45 5.29
N LYS A 13 5.60 -33.35 6.58
CA LYS A 13 4.93 -34.43 7.33
C LYS A 13 3.41 -34.44 7.18
N VAL A 14 2.81 -33.24 6.93
CA VAL A 14 1.35 -33.04 7.00
C VAL A 14 0.71 -32.99 5.61
N LEU A 15 1.41 -32.48 4.59
CA LEU A 15 0.84 -32.33 3.24
C LEU A 15 1.29 -33.47 2.31
N PRO A 16 0.34 -34.20 1.67
CA PRO A 16 0.66 -35.17 0.65
C PRO A 16 1.45 -34.54 -0.52
N ALA A 17 2.44 -35.25 -1.06
CA ALA A 17 3.27 -34.76 -2.16
C ALA A 17 2.43 -34.23 -3.35
N LYS A 18 1.36 -34.94 -3.72
CA LYS A 18 0.44 -34.51 -4.79
C LYS A 18 -0.16 -33.12 -4.58
N VAL A 19 -0.44 -32.74 -3.33
CA VAL A 19 -0.97 -31.43 -2.98
C VAL A 19 0.12 -30.36 -3.16
N VAL A 20 1.35 -30.64 -2.69
CA VAL A 20 2.49 -29.75 -2.86
C VAL A 20 2.80 -29.53 -4.35
N ASP A 21 2.82 -30.62 -5.14
CA ASP A 21 3.04 -30.56 -6.58
C ASP A 21 1.95 -29.78 -7.32
N TRP A 22 0.70 -29.89 -6.87
CA TRP A 22 -0.39 -29.10 -7.45
C TRP A 22 -0.18 -27.61 -7.20
N PHE A 23 0.12 -27.19 -5.95
CA PHE A 23 0.39 -25.80 -5.61
C PHE A 23 1.64 -25.23 -6.30
N ALA A 24 2.57 -26.08 -6.75
CA ALA A 24 3.76 -25.66 -7.49
C ALA A 24 3.49 -25.38 -8.98
N ARG A 25 2.30 -25.65 -9.50
CA ARG A 25 1.94 -25.45 -10.92
C ARG A 25 1.46 -24.03 -11.18
N PRO A 26 1.84 -23.40 -12.31
CA PRO A 26 1.28 -22.09 -12.68
C PRO A 26 -0.26 -22.09 -12.80
N SER A 27 -0.85 -23.19 -13.27
CA SER A 27 -2.31 -23.32 -13.39
C SER A 27 -3.03 -23.25 -12.05
N SER A 28 -2.43 -23.77 -10.97
CA SER A 28 -3.06 -23.71 -9.64
C SER A 28 -3.17 -22.29 -9.11
N VAL A 29 -2.23 -21.41 -9.46
CA VAL A 29 -2.28 -19.98 -9.11
C VAL A 29 -3.51 -19.31 -9.75
N TRP A 30 -3.83 -19.66 -11.00
CA TRP A 30 -5.02 -19.12 -11.68
C TRP A 30 -6.33 -19.65 -11.10
N TRP A 31 -6.34 -20.92 -10.64
CA TRP A 31 -7.47 -21.42 -9.85
C TRP A 31 -7.61 -20.67 -8.51
N GLY A 32 -6.49 -20.41 -7.82
CA GLY A 32 -6.50 -19.59 -6.62
C GLY A 32 -6.99 -18.17 -6.88
N PHE A 33 -6.56 -17.56 -7.99
CA PHE A 33 -7.07 -16.26 -8.45
C PHE A 33 -8.59 -16.29 -8.64
N ALA A 34 -9.09 -17.28 -9.39
CA ALA A 34 -10.52 -17.43 -9.64
C ALA A 34 -11.30 -17.58 -8.32
N VAL A 35 -10.84 -18.44 -7.41
CA VAL A 35 -11.49 -18.66 -6.11
C VAL A 35 -11.57 -17.36 -5.29
N VAL A 36 -10.46 -16.64 -5.14
CA VAL A 36 -10.42 -15.38 -4.36
C VAL A 36 -11.36 -14.34 -4.98
N HIS A 37 -11.26 -14.12 -6.30
CA HIS A 37 -12.04 -13.07 -6.95
C HIS A 37 -13.54 -13.42 -7.04
N LEU A 38 -13.89 -14.68 -7.32
CA LEU A 38 -15.29 -15.11 -7.30
C LEU A 38 -15.91 -15.08 -5.91
N TYR A 39 -15.14 -15.39 -4.85
CA TYR A 39 -15.60 -15.25 -3.48
C TYR A 39 -15.97 -13.79 -3.17
N PHE A 40 -15.09 -12.84 -3.47
CA PHE A 40 -15.39 -11.42 -3.22
C PHE A 40 -16.44 -10.85 -4.16
N LEU A 41 -16.50 -11.30 -5.41
CA LEU A 41 -17.58 -10.95 -6.32
C LEU A 41 -18.94 -11.44 -5.77
N GLY A 42 -19.00 -12.68 -5.29
CA GLY A 42 -20.21 -13.23 -4.65
C GLY A 42 -20.59 -12.47 -3.38
N TRP A 43 -19.61 -12.11 -2.55
CA TRP A 43 -19.86 -11.31 -1.35
C TRP A 43 -20.40 -9.91 -1.69
N MET A 44 -19.91 -9.27 -2.75
CA MET A 44 -20.39 -7.97 -3.21
C MET A 44 -21.69 -8.04 -4.01
N ALA A 45 -22.17 -9.25 -4.35
CA ALA A 45 -23.34 -9.42 -5.22
C ALA A 45 -24.60 -8.77 -4.64
N SER A 46 -24.80 -8.82 -3.31
CA SER A 46 -25.93 -8.18 -2.65
C SER A 46 -25.98 -6.66 -2.87
N PHE A 47 -24.84 -6.02 -3.06
CA PHE A 47 -24.76 -4.58 -3.33
C PHE A 47 -25.07 -4.29 -4.81
N PHE A 48 -24.28 -4.81 -5.74
CA PHE A 48 -24.43 -4.44 -7.14
C PHE A 48 -25.73 -4.98 -7.79
N LEU A 49 -26.30 -6.09 -7.29
CA LEU A 49 -27.60 -6.57 -7.77
C LEU A 49 -28.75 -5.63 -7.38
N ASN A 50 -28.60 -4.86 -6.30
CA ASN A 50 -29.53 -3.82 -5.89
C ASN A 50 -29.15 -2.43 -6.46
N GLY A 51 -28.10 -2.33 -7.25
CA GLY A 51 -27.57 -1.06 -7.76
C GLY A 51 -26.86 -0.22 -6.71
N ASP A 52 -26.47 -0.84 -5.58
CA ASP A 52 -25.79 -0.19 -4.46
C ASP A 52 -24.29 -0.30 -4.54
N THR A 53 -23.62 0.51 -3.74
CA THR A 53 -22.18 0.48 -3.48
C THR A 53 -21.96 0.48 -1.97
N PHE A 54 -20.71 0.36 -1.53
CA PHE A 54 -20.35 0.43 -0.12
C PHE A 54 -18.97 1.07 0.07
N SER A 55 -18.70 1.56 1.28
CA SER A 55 -17.41 2.13 1.64
C SER A 55 -17.02 3.30 0.71
N ASP A 56 -15.74 3.49 0.36
CA ASP A 56 -15.30 4.58 -0.52
C ASP A 56 -15.87 4.48 -1.95
N THR A 57 -16.32 3.30 -2.40
CA THR A 57 -16.92 3.18 -3.74
C THR A 57 -18.26 3.95 -3.86
N GLU A 58 -18.93 4.22 -2.74
CA GLU A 58 -20.09 5.12 -2.71
C GLU A 58 -19.67 6.54 -3.10
N GLN A 59 -18.62 7.04 -2.49
CA GLN A 59 -18.05 8.35 -2.80
C GLN A 59 -17.55 8.42 -4.25
N TYR A 60 -16.89 7.35 -4.73
CA TYR A 60 -16.39 7.30 -6.10
C TYR A 60 -17.53 7.31 -7.12
N ARG A 61 -18.62 6.56 -6.85
CA ARG A 61 -19.84 6.57 -7.68
C ARG A 61 -20.46 7.95 -7.71
N GLN A 62 -20.59 8.61 -6.56
CA GLN A 62 -21.13 9.96 -6.46
C GLN A 62 -20.32 10.94 -7.33
N TRP A 63 -19.00 10.95 -7.19
CA TRP A 63 -18.14 11.80 -8.05
C TRP A 63 -18.28 11.48 -9.54
N ALA A 64 -18.46 10.20 -9.90
CA ALA A 64 -18.61 9.80 -11.30
C ALA A 64 -19.99 10.10 -11.90
N THR A 65 -21.05 10.22 -11.06
CA THR A 65 -22.41 10.47 -11.48
C THR A 65 -22.74 11.95 -11.48
N ASP A 66 -22.41 12.63 -10.38
CA ASP A 66 -22.84 14.02 -10.14
C ASP A 66 -21.76 15.02 -10.57
N GLY A 67 -20.58 14.52 -10.94
CA GLY A 67 -19.40 15.31 -11.23
C GLY A 67 -18.71 15.81 -9.97
N TYR A 68 -17.52 16.38 -10.17
CA TYR A 68 -16.76 17.07 -9.14
C TYR A 68 -16.81 18.57 -9.45
N ASN A 69 -17.38 19.35 -8.57
CA ASN A 69 -17.31 20.80 -8.62
C ASN A 69 -16.51 21.33 -7.43
N PRO A 70 -15.27 21.81 -7.64
CA PRO A 70 -14.45 22.37 -6.56
C PRO A 70 -15.09 23.60 -5.90
N ALA A 71 -16.05 24.25 -6.57
CA ALA A 71 -16.78 25.42 -6.08
C ALA A 71 -18.10 25.06 -5.39
N ASP A 72 -18.40 23.77 -5.13
CA ASP A 72 -19.62 23.38 -4.43
C ASP A 72 -19.49 23.69 -2.93
N LEU A 73 -19.86 24.93 -2.59
CA LEU A 73 -19.86 25.46 -1.23
C LEU A 73 -21.00 24.92 -0.36
N ASP A 74 -22.00 24.25 -0.97
CA ASP A 74 -23.16 23.72 -0.26
C ASP A 74 -22.90 22.38 0.46
N GLY A 75 -21.69 21.85 0.35
CA GLY A 75 -21.26 20.63 1.06
C GLY A 75 -21.97 19.35 0.61
N LYS A 76 -22.69 19.37 -0.53
CA LYS A 76 -23.42 18.21 -1.06
C LYS A 76 -22.52 17.18 -1.72
N ILE A 77 -21.36 17.61 -2.24
CA ILE A 77 -20.37 16.76 -2.88
C ILE A 77 -19.09 16.81 -2.03
N SER A 78 -18.64 15.68 -1.53
CA SER A 78 -17.39 15.62 -0.76
C SER A 78 -16.22 16.14 -1.60
N PRO A 79 -15.28 16.90 -0.99
CA PRO A 79 -14.15 17.45 -1.70
C PRO A 79 -13.27 16.35 -2.31
N TRP A 80 -12.72 16.63 -3.49
CA TRP A 80 -11.79 15.72 -4.16
C TRP A 80 -10.48 15.60 -3.37
N VAL A 81 -10.09 14.37 -3.02
CA VAL A 81 -8.95 14.10 -2.12
C VAL A 81 -7.83 13.28 -2.78
N TYR A 82 -7.92 13.01 -4.07
CA TYR A 82 -6.93 12.23 -4.82
C TYR A 82 -6.21 13.07 -5.87
N PRO A 83 -5.00 12.66 -6.32
CA PRO A 83 -4.40 13.21 -7.52
C PRO A 83 -5.31 12.98 -8.75
N VAL A 84 -5.14 13.83 -9.75
CA VAL A 84 -6.12 13.96 -10.86
C VAL A 84 -6.32 12.69 -11.69
N LEU A 85 -5.29 11.84 -11.87
CA LEU A 85 -5.46 10.60 -12.65
C LEU A 85 -6.35 9.56 -11.96
N ALA A 86 -6.68 9.72 -10.67
CA ALA A 86 -7.69 8.88 -10.03
C ALA A 86 -9.08 9.03 -10.68
N GLN A 87 -9.33 10.14 -11.36
CA GLN A 87 -10.56 10.34 -12.13
C GLN A 87 -10.73 9.25 -13.21
N ILE A 88 -9.64 8.81 -13.84
CA ILE A 88 -9.72 7.83 -14.93
C ILE A 88 -10.43 6.54 -14.48
N PRO A 89 -9.95 5.77 -13.48
CA PRO A 89 -10.63 4.57 -13.05
C PRO A 89 -12.00 4.85 -12.40
N ILE A 90 -12.16 5.97 -11.69
CA ILE A 90 -13.41 6.36 -11.04
C ILE A 90 -14.50 6.62 -12.09
N PHE A 91 -14.22 7.40 -13.13
CA PHE A 91 -15.21 7.65 -14.19
C PHE A 91 -15.37 6.45 -15.13
N LEU A 92 -14.30 5.70 -15.40
CA LEU A 92 -14.38 4.48 -16.20
C LEU A 92 -15.31 3.44 -15.56
N ALA A 93 -15.35 3.34 -14.23
CA ALA A 93 -16.24 2.42 -13.54
C ALA A 93 -17.73 2.74 -13.75
N ASN A 94 -18.06 3.97 -14.14
CA ASN A 94 -19.45 4.41 -14.45
C ASN A 94 -19.86 4.15 -15.91
N ILE A 95 -19.03 3.52 -16.74
CA ILE A 95 -19.30 3.32 -18.19
C ILE A 95 -20.59 2.50 -18.44
N ALA A 96 -20.94 1.60 -17.51
CA ALA A 96 -22.18 0.81 -17.57
C ALA A 96 -23.33 1.42 -16.75
N GLY A 97 -23.18 2.66 -16.29
CA GLY A 97 -24.13 3.38 -15.45
C GLY A 97 -23.97 3.13 -13.95
N PRO A 98 -24.63 3.97 -13.11
CA PRO A 98 -24.46 3.96 -11.67
C PRO A 98 -24.81 2.62 -10.99
N SER A 99 -25.83 1.92 -11.51
CA SER A 99 -26.29 0.65 -10.94
C SER A 99 -25.27 -0.47 -11.06
N LEU A 100 -24.40 -0.44 -12.08
CA LEU A 100 -23.35 -1.44 -12.29
C LEU A 100 -21.97 -0.93 -11.88
N TYR A 101 -21.90 0.23 -11.26
CA TYR A 101 -20.65 0.89 -10.87
C TYR A 101 -19.70 -0.03 -10.11
N LEU A 102 -20.21 -0.66 -9.03
CA LEU A 102 -19.41 -1.54 -8.17
C LEU A 102 -18.89 -2.78 -8.92
N LEU A 103 -19.69 -3.34 -9.81
CA LEU A 103 -19.28 -4.48 -10.64
C LEU A 103 -18.15 -4.10 -11.60
N VAL A 104 -18.29 -2.97 -12.30
CA VAL A 104 -17.25 -2.52 -13.25
C VAL A 104 -15.96 -2.14 -12.49
N TRP A 105 -16.08 -1.47 -11.35
CA TRP A 105 -14.95 -1.17 -10.47
C TRP A 105 -14.19 -2.44 -10.04
N PHE A 106 -14.93 -3.46 -9.60
CA PHE A 106 -14.36 -4.76 -9.26
C PHE A 106 -13.64 -5.41 -10.44
N LEU A 107 -14.26 -5.40 -11.63
CA LEU A 107 -13.67 -5.98 -12.84
C LEU A 107 -12.38 -5.28 -13.27
N ILE A 108 -12.29 -3.95 -13.13
CA ILE A 108 -11.05 -3.20 -13.37
C ILE A 108 -9.94 -3.69 -12.44
N ILE A 109 -10.22 -3.82 -11.15
CA ILE A 109 -9.23 -4.29 -10.16
C ILE A 109 -8.86 -5.76 -10.42
N ALA A 110 -9.82 -6.62 -10.71
CA ALA A 110 -9.58 -8.02 -11.04
C ALA A 110 -8.69 -8.17 -12.29
N ALA A 111 -8.94 -7.36 -13.33
CA ALA A 111 -8.12 -7.35 -14.54
C ALA A 111 -6.68 -6.90 -14.23
N LEU A 112 -6.48 -5.85 -13.44
CA LEU A 112 -5.16 -5.37 -13.04
C LEU A 112 -4.42 -6.41 -12.18
N ASN A 113 -5.12 -7.07 -11.25
CA ASN A 113 -4.56 -8.18 -10.46
C ASN A 113 -4.16 -9.36 -11.36
N ALA A 114 -4.98 -9.71 -12.37
CA ALA A 114 -4.65 -10.76 -13.32
C ALA A 114 -3.40 -10.42 -14.14
N VAL A 115 -3.26 -9.15 -14.58
CA VAL A 115 -2.06 -8.67 -15.28
C VAL A 115 -0.85 -8.72 -14.35
N GLY A 116 -0.95 -8.23 -13.11
CA GLY A 116 0.12 -8.32 -12.12
C GLY A 116 0.57 -9.76 -11.87
N LEU A 117 -0.39 -10.68 -11.71
CA LEU A 117 -0.14 -12.11 -11.51
C LEU A 117 0.51 -12.77 -12.74
N HIS A 118 0.09 -12.37 -13.94
CA HIS A 118 0.71 -12.83 -15.20
C HIS A 118 2.19 -12.44 -15.25
N TYR A 119 2.52 -11.17 -14.99
CA TYR A 119 3.91 -10.72 -14.98
C TYR A 119 4.73 -11.34 -13.85
N LEU A 120 4.14 -11.62 -12.71
CA LEU A 120 4.80 -12.30 -11.60
C LEU A 120 5.15 -13.76 -11.93
N THR A 121 4.25 -14.48 -12.65
CA THR A 121 4.40 -15.91 -12.94
C THR A 121 5.09 -16.21 -14.28
N ARG A 122 5.05 -15.30 -15.25
CA ARG A 122 5.61 -15.45 -16.61
C ARG A 122 6.55 -14.31 -17.02
N GLY A 123 6.89 -13.42 -16.11
CA GLY A 123 7.77 -12.28 -16.36
C GLY A 123 9.18 -12.70 -16.78
N PRO A 124 10.04 -11.73 -17.16
CA PRO A 124 11.37 -11.98 -17.74
C PRO A 124 12.35 -12.67 -16.76
N ARG A 125 12.01 -12.75 -15.49
CA ARG A 125 12.85 -13.40 -14.48
C ARG A 125 12.78 -14.92 -14.58
N LYS A 126 13.94 -15.56 -14.53
CA LYS A 126 14.09 -17.02 -14.52
C LYS A 126 13.54 -17.69 -13.24
N VAL A 127 13.18 -16.94 -12.23
CA VAL A 127 12.62 -17.44 -10.98
C VAL A 127 11.09 -17.51 -11.13
N THR A 128 10.56 -18.69 -11.01
CA THR A 128 9.13 -18.93 -11.02
C THR A 128 8.48 -18.27 -9.81
N GLY A 129 7.79 -17.17 -10.01
CA GLY A 129 7.08 -16.42 -8.98
C GLY A 129 5.82 -17.11 -8.44
N ILE A 130 5.76 -18.46 -8.46
CA ILE A 130 4.58 -19.23 -8.03
C ILE A 130 4.32 -19.06 -6.53
N ALA A 131 5.33 -19.18 -5.69
CA ALA A 131 5.17 -18.99 -4.25
C ALA A 131 4.85 -17.52 -3.90
N PRO A 132 5.54 -16.49 -4.45
CA PRO A 132 5.12 -15.11 -4.34
C PRO A 132 3.70 -14.83 -4.86
N ALA A 133 3.28 -15.50 -5.95
CA ALA A 133 1.94 -15.36 -6.50
C ALA A 133 0.85 -15.89 -5.54
N TRP A 134 1.09 -17.04 -4.92
CA TRP A 134 0.22 -17.54 -3.85
C TRP A 134 0.18 -16.59 -2.66
N TRP A 135 1.34 -16.04 -2.29
CA TRP A 135 1.42 -15.07 -1.20
C TRP A 135 0.60 -13.80 -1.52
N TRP A 136 0.64 -13.32 -2.79
CA TRP A 136 -0.23 -12.22 -3.24
C TRP A 136 -1.71 -12.54 -3.06
N LEU A 137 -2.14 -13.72 -3.49
CA LEU A 137 -3.54 -14.13 -3.37
C LEU A 137 -3.99 -14.22 -1.90
N PHE A 138 -3.16 -14.80 -1.03
CA PHE A 138 -3.46 -14.83 0.41
C PHE A 138 -3.50 -13.44 1.03
N PHE A 139 -2.54 -12.59 0.69
CA PHE A 139 -2.53 -11.21 1.17
C PHE A 139 -3.77 -10.45 0.71
N THR A 140 -4.15 -10.55 -0.57
CA THR A 140 -5.36 -9.95 -1.12
C THR A 140 -6.62 -10.46 -0.39
N ALA A 141 -6.68 -11.75 -0.10
CA ALA A 141 -7.79 -12.36 0.64
C ALA A 141 -7.85 -11.85 2.09
N PHE A 142 -6.71 -11.73 2.79
CA PHE A 142 -6.67 -11.19 4.15
C PHE A 142 -6.94 -9.69 4.24
N MET A 143 -6.56 -8.91 3.22
CA MET A 143 -6.99 -7.51 3.15
C MET A 143 -8.48 -7.36 2.83
N GLY A 144 -9.11 -8.45 2.41
CA GLY A 144 -10.55 -8.53 2.22
C GLY A 144 -11.07 -7.52 1.19
N PHE A 145 -12.24 -6.96 1.46
CA PHE A 145 -12.86 -5.99 0.54
C PHE A 145 -12.02 -4.70 0.37
N LEU A 146 -11.08 -4.38 1.28
CA LEU A 146 -10.17 -3.25 1.09
C LEU A 146 -9.35 -3.38 -0.21
N SER A 147 -8.99 -4.62 -0.60
CA SER A 147 -8.30 -4.89 -1.86
C SER A 147 -9.15 -4.57 -3.10
N PHE A 148 -10.48 -4.56 -2.96
CA PHE A 148 -11.41 -4.44 -4.09
C PHE A 148 -12.25 -3.16 -4.07
N ALA A 149 -12.38 -2.48 -2.94
CA ALA A 149 -13.22 -1.30 -2.79
C ALA A 149 -12.43 0.00 -2.60
N ARG A 150 -11.13 -0.02 -2.87
CA ARG A 150 -10.23 1.12 -2.67
C ARG A 150 -9.36 1.37 -3.90
N VAL A 151 -8.96 2.63 -4.11
CA VAL A 151 -8.03 3.04 -5.19
C VAL A 151 -6.68 2.31 -5.09
N GLU A 152 -6.31 1.87 -3.90
CA GLU A 152 -5.14 1.03 -3.65
C GLU A 152 -5.17 -0.28 -4.46
N GLY A 153 -6.34 -0.87 -4.66
CA GLY A 153 -6.52 -2.07 -5.51
C GLY A 153 -6.13 -1.84 -6.97
N ILE A 154 -6.15 -0.58 -7.43
CA ILE A 154 -5.68 -0.18 -8.77
C ILE A 154 -4.18 0.06 -8.78
N THR A 155 -3.66 0.82 -7.80
CA THR A 155 -2.25 1.22 -7.80
C THR A 155 -1.31 0.10 -7.41
N ALA A 156 -1.72 -0.83 -6.54
CA ALA A 156 -0.84 -1.90 -6.06
C ALA A 156 -0.38 -2.85 -7.18
N PRO A 157 -1.24 -3.38 -8.08
CA PRO A 157 -0.77 -4.19 -9.21
C PRO A 157 0.15 -3.41 -10.16
N VAL A 158 -0.11 -2.12 -10.40
CA VAL A 158 0.73 -1.26 -11.25
C VAL A 158 2.12 -1.10 -10.63
N VAL A 159 2.20 -0.86 -9.32
CA VAL A 159 3.48 -0.77 -8.59
C VAL A 159 4.22 -2.12 -8.60
N LEU A 160 3.50 -3.24 -8.45
CA LEU A 160 4.11 -4.58 -8.57
C LEU A 160 4.77 -4.76 -9.93
N ILE A 161 4.06 -4.47 -11.02
CA ILE A 161 4.60 -4.56 -12.38
C ILE A 161 5.82 -3.64 -12.54
N ALA A 162 5.74 -2.42 -12.05
CA ALA A 162 6.86 -1.48 -12.10
C ALA A 162 8.10 -2.02 -11.39
N LEU A 163 7.96 -2.59 -10.20
CA LEU A 163 9.07 -3.18 -9.44
C LEU A 163 9.68 -4.40 -10.13
N LEU A 164 8.86 -5.26 -10.74
CA LEU A 164 9.33 -6.42 -11.49
C LEU A 164 10.19 -6.03 -12.70
N TYR A 165 9.94 -4.86 -13.30
CA TYR A 165 10.69 -4.34 -14.43
C TYR A 165 11.78 -3.33 -14.08
N ALA A 166 11.85 -2.86 -12.83
CA ALA A 166 12.71 -1.73 -12.45
C ALA A 166 14.21 -1.96 -12.73
N ALA A 167 14.68 -3.21 -12.63
CA ALA A 167 16.09 -3.55 -12.92
C ALA A 167 16.39 -3.54 -14.42
N GLU A 168 15.49 -4.08 -15.26
CA GLU A 168 15.70 -4.27 -16.70
C GLU A 168 15.23 -3.09 -17.54
N ARG A 169 14.11 -2.47 -17.13
CA ARG A 169 13.45 -1.37 -17.84
C ARG A 169 13.11 -0.22 -16.91
N PRO A 170 14.12 0.44 -16.31
CA PRO A 170 13.90 1.44 -15.26
C PRO A 170 13.08 2.65 -15.74
N VAL A 171 13.13 3.01 -17.01
CA VAL A 171 12.32 4.10 -17.57
C VAL A 171 10.84 3.72 -17.59
N VAL A 172 10.51 2.48 -17.98
CA VAL A 172 9.13 1.97 -17.94
C VAL A 172 8.61 1.93 -16.50
N ALA A 173 9.44 1.45 -15.56
CA ALA A 173 9.12 1.47 -14.15
C ALA A 173 8.88 2.90 -13.65
N GLY A 174 9.71 3.86 -14.06
CA GLY A 174 9.54 5.28 -13.75
C GLY A 174 8.21 5.85 -14.26
N ILE A 175 7.82 5.53 -15.50
CA ILE A 175 6.52 5.92 -16.07
C ILE A 175 5.37 5.32 -15.25
N LEU A 176 5.38 4.00 -15.01
CA LEU A 176 4.32 3.31 -14.27
C LEU A 176 4.17 3.83 -12.84
N LEU A 177 5.29 4.05 -12.13
CA LEU A 177 5.27 4.61 -10.78
C LEU A 177 4.78 6.05 -10.77
N SER A 178 5.13 6.86 -11.77
CA SER A 178 4.67 8.24 -11.87
C SER A 178 3.18 8.31 -12.18
N VAL A 179 2.66 7.47 -13.09
CA VAL A 179 1.23 7.34 -13.36
C VAL A 179 0.50 6.90 -12.09
N ALA A 180 0.99 5.87 -11.40
CA ALA A 180 0.42 5.41 -10.14
C ALA A 180 0.44 6.51 -9.05
N THR A 181 1.50 7.35 -9.01
CA THR A 181 1.59 8.50 -8.10
C THR A 181 0.51 9.54 -8.39
N TRP A 182 0.18 9.79 -9.65
CA TRP A 182 -0.90 10.68 -10.05
C TRP A 182 -2.30 10.07 -9.88
N ILE A 183 -2.40 8.77 -9.57
CA ILE A 183 -3.65 8.14 -9.09
C ILE A 183 -3.73 8.21 -7.56
N LYS A 184 -2.64 7.92 -6.86
CA LYS A 184 -2.51 7.95 -5.38
C LYS A 184 -1.05 8.27 -5.04
N VAL A 185 -0.78 9.12 -4.07
CA VAL A 185 0.57 9.68 -3.81
C VAL A 185 1.60 8.62 -3.38
N TRP A 186 1.21 7.55 -2.70
CA TRP A 186 2.13 6.60 -2.07
C TRP A 186 3.18 5.94 -3.01
N PRO A 187 2.91 5.70 -4.32
CA PRO A 187 3.91 5.14 -5.21
C PRO A 187 5.16 6.03 -5.37
N ALA A 188 5.07 7.32 -5.03
CA ALA A 188 6.24 8.20 -4.95
C ALA A 188 7.29 7.65 -3.95
N ALA A 189 6.85 7.00 -2.86
CA ALA A 189 7.73 6.35 -1.90
C ALA A 189 8.49 5.14 -2.49
N VAL A 190 8.03 4.60 -3.61
CA VAL A 190 8.70 3.54 -4.39
C VAL A 190 9.54 4.14 -5.51
N LEU A 191 9.06 5.20 -6.16
CA LEU A 191 9.77 5.88 -7.25
C LEU A 191 11.13 6.42 -6.80
N VAL A 192 11.22 6.99 -5.60
CA VAL A 192 12.47 7.57 -5.07
C VAL A 192 13.59 6.51 -4.91
N PRO A 193 13.39 5.36 -4.25
CA PRO A 193 14.39 4.30 -4.20
C PRO A 193 14.78 3.75 -5.58
N VAL A 194 13.82 3.54 -6.48
CA VAL A 194 14.06 3.09 -7.85
C VAL A 194 14.95 4.11 -8.60
N MET A 195 14.65 5.39 -8.48
CA MET A 195 15.46 6.45 -9.09
C MET A 195 16.89 6.50 -8.50
N ILE A 196 17.04 6.44 -7.18
CA ILE A 196 18.37 6.47 -6.51
C ILE A 196 19.22 5.30 -6.94
N ALA A 197 18.66 4.08 -6.97
CA ALA A 197 19.38 2.88 -7.29
C ALA A 197 19.62 2.65 -8.79
N SER A 198 18.82 3.26 -9.67
CA SER A 198 18.93 3.06 -11.11
C SER A 198 20.26 3.57 -11.68
N ARG A 199 20.79 2.84 -12.67
CA ARG A 199 21.88 3.36 -13.54
C ARG A 199 21.37 4.44 -14.48
N GLN A 200 20.11 4.39 -14.87
CA GLN A 200 19.42 5.33 -15.76
C GLN A 200 18.61 6.36 -14.97
N ARG A 201 19.11 6.80 -13.81
CA ARG A 201 18.37 7.71 -12.88
C ARG A 201 17.88 8.99 -13.53
N VAL A 202 18.66 9.54 -14.48
CA VAL A 202 18.30 10.77 -15.22
C VAL A 202 17.09 10.50 -16.12
N GLN A 203 17.08 9.37 -16.84
CA GLN A 203 15.96 8.98 -17.68
C GLN A 203 14.71 8.66 -16.84
N VAL A 204 14.87 8.00 -15.68
CA VAL A 204 13.77 7.75 -14.72
C VAL A 204 13.20 9.07 -14.22
N PHE A 205 14.04 10.03 -13.85
CA PHE A 205 13.60 11.37 -13.44
C PHE A 205 12.81 12.06 -14.55
N PHE A 206 13.37 12.13 -15.77
CA PHE A 206 12.69 12.79 -16.89
C PHE A 206 11.43 12.05 -17.33
N SER A 207 11.33 10.73 -17.16
CA SER A 207 10.07 10.01 -17.39
C SER A 207 8.97 10.47 -16.43
N GLY A 208 9.32 10.69 -15.14
CA GLY A 208 8.40 11.26 -14.16
C GLY A 208 7.99 12.71 -14.49
N VAL A 209 8.95 13.53 -14.92
CA VAL A 209 8.68 14.91 -15.39
C VAL A 209 7.75 14.88 -16.60
N ALA A 210 8.00 13.99 -17.57
CA ALA A 210 7.17 13.87 -18.76
C ALA A 210 5.73 13.47 -18.42
N VAL A 211 5.53 12.47 -17.54
CA VAL A 211 4.20 12.08 -17.05
C VAL A 211 3.52 13.26 -16.36
N THR A 212 4.24 13.96 -15.48
CA THR A 212 3.71 15.14 -14.78
C THR A 212 3.33 16.25 -15.75
N ALA A 213 4.15 16.51 -16.77
CA ALA A 213 3.86 17.51 -17.80
C ALA A 213 2.60 17.16 -18.61
N VAL A 214 2.43 15.88 -18.98
CA VAL A 214 1.22 15.40 -19.69
C VAL A 214 -0.02 15.56 -18.80
N VAL A 215 0.08 15.21 -17.52
CA VAL A 215 -1.01 15.38 -16.55
C VAL A 215 -1.35 16.85 -16.37
N ALA A 216 -0.34 17.71 -16.17
CA ALA A 216 -0.54 19.15 -16.01
C ALA A 216 -1.16 19.79 -17.28
N LEU A 217 -0.69 19.40 -18.47
CA LEU A 217 -1.26 19.85 -19.74
C LEU A 217 -2.72 19.43 -19.90
N GLY A 218 -3.03 18.16 -19.63
CA GLY A 218 -4.41 17.65 -19.67
C GLY A 218 -5.33 18.39 -18.71
N THR A 219 -4.87 18.62 -17.47
CA THR A 219 -5.60 19.38 -16.46
C THR A 219 -5.77 20.84 -16.84
N TRP A 220 -4.75 21.46 -17.46
CA TRP A 220 -4.83 22.83 -17.97
C TRP A 220 -5.85 22.95 -19.11
N LEU A 221 -5.83 22.03 -20.06
CA LEU A 221 -6.78 22.01 -21.18
C LEU A 221 -8.22 21.83 -20.73
N SER A 222 -8.45 21.15 -19.61
CA SER A 222 -9.78 21.00 -18.99
C SER A 222 -10.15 22.14 -18.03
N GLY A 223 -9.30 23.17 -17.88
CA GLY A 223 -9.55 24.32 -16.99
C GLY A 223 -9.32 24.07 -15.50
N GLY A 224 -8.81 22.87 -15.12
CA GLY A 224 -8.66 22.45 -13.74
C GLY A 224 -7.29 22.72 -13.10
N LEU A 225 -6.36 23.42 -13.77
CA LEU A 225 -4.96 23.54 -13.31
C LEU A 225 -4.84 24.17 -11.90
N ALA A 226 -5.71 25.10 -11.53
CA ALA A 226 -5.70 25.74 -10.22
C ALA A 226 -5.93 24.73 -9.08
N HIS A 227 -6.59 23.60 -9.36
CA HIS A 227 -6.98 22.58 -8.41
C HIS A 227 -6.10 21.32 -8.42
N ILE A 228 -5.02 21.30 -9.24
CA ILE A 228 -4.19 20.11 -9.44
C ILE A 228 -3.51 19.62 -8.15
N LEU A 229 -3.32 20.50 -7.17
CA LEU A 229 -2.68 20.20 -5.88
C LEU A 229 -3.65 20.23 -4.68
N ASP A 230 -4.95 20.41 -4.88
CA ASP A 230 -5.94 20.50 -3.78
C ASP A 230 -5.94 19.25 -2.88
N PHE A 231 -5.60 18.09 -3.43
CA PHE A 231 -5.46 16.86 -2.66
C PHE A 231 -4.37 16.92 -1.58
N LEU A 232 -3.39 17.84 -1.68
CA LEU A 232 -2.36 18.07 -0.66
C LEU A 232 -2.88 18.99 0.44
N THR A 233 -3.59 20.06 0.07
CA THR A 233 -4.10 21.07 1.01
C THR A 233 -5.25 20.51 1.85
N ASN A 234 -6.16 19.77 1.25
CA ASN A 234 -7.32 19.14 1.92
C ASN A 234 -6.94 18.10 2.99
N GLN A 235 -5.69 17.66 3.03
CA GLN A 235 -5.16 16.76 4.08
C GLN A 235 -4.65 17.52 5.32
N GLY A 236 -4.42 18.85 5.22
CA GLY A 236 -3.75 19.64 6.24
C GLY A 236 -4.51 19.74 7.58
N GLU A 237 -5.82 19.87 7.51
CA GLU A 237 -6.69 20.17 8.66
C GLU A 237 -7.12 18.93 9.46
N ARG A 238 -6.78 17.71 9.00
CA ARG A 238 -7.14 16.48 9.69
C ARG A 238 -6.40 16.33 11.02
N GLY A 239 -7.12 15.89 12.06
CA GLY A 239 -6.55 15.41 13.31
C GLY A 239 -5.80 14.09 13.15
N MET A 240 -5.50 13.43 14.27
CA MET A 240 -4.86 12.11 14.26
C MET A 240 -5.93 11.02 14.18
N GLN A 241 -5.92 10.27 13.08
CA GLN A 241 -6.87 9.17 12.88
C GLN A 241 -6.62 8.05 13.89
N LEU A 242 -7.71 7.38 14.30
CA LEU A 242 -7.73 6.30 15.29
C LEU A 242 -6.67 5.21 15.02
N GLU A 243 -6.52 4.80 13.76
CA GLU A 243 -5.62 3.71 13.38
C GLU A 243 -4.18 4.18 13.06
N ALA A 244 -3.88 5.48 13.15
CA ALA A 244 -2.51 5.97 12.97
C ALA A 244 -1.56 5.31 14.00
N THR A 245 -0.32 5.06 13.62
CA THR A 245 0.64 4.39 14.51
C THR A 245 0.84 5.18 15.80
N PHE A 246 0.92 6.50 15.71
CA PHE A 246 1.13 7.37 16.85
C PHE A 246 -0.15 7.75 17.62
N SER A 247 -1.33 7.29 17.22
CA SER A 247 -2.58 7.45 17.98
C SER A 247 -2.65 6.54 19.21
N THR A 248 -1.86 5.47 19.24
CA THR A 248 -1.89 4.40 20.25
C THR A 248 -1.93 4.91 21.71
N PRO A 249 -1.15 5.93 22.12
CA PRO A 249 -1.25 6.47 23.48
C PRO A 249 -2.66 6.99 23.82
N TRP A 250 -3.29 7.76 22.94
CA TRP A 250 -4.64 8.31 23.17
C TRP A 250 -5.73 7.25 23.13
N VAL A 251 -5.54 6.18 22.34
CA VAL A 251 -6.42 5.01 22.38
C VAL A 251 -6.43 4.40 23.78
N TRP A 252 -5.26 4.19 24.40
CA TRP A 252 -5.17 3.66 25.76
C TRP A 252 -5.64 4.66 26.83
N LEU A 253 -5.37 5.96 26.69
CA LEU A 253 -5.94 6.97 27.55
C LEU A 253 -7.46 6.97 27.50
N SER A 254 -8.05 6.72 26.32
CA SER A 254 -9.51 6.59 26.16
C SER A 254 -10.06 5.31 26.83
N VAL A 255 -9.34 4.18 26.69
CA VAL A 255 -9.68 2.91 27.38
C VAL A 255 -9.72 3.09 28.90
N PHE A 256 -8.73 3.80 29.44
CA PHE A 256 -8.63 4.07 30.89
C PHE A 256 -9.43 5.30 31.33
N ARG A 257 -10.12 5.99 30.42
CA ARG A 257 -10.91 7.22 30.67
C ARG A 257 -10.11 8.32 31.34
N ILE A 258 -8.84 8.49 30.90
CA ILE A 258 -7.90 9.45 31.51
C ILE A 258 -7.96 10.79 30.75
N ALA A 259 -7.95 11.89 31.50
CA ALA A 259 -7.76 13.25 31.02
C ALA A 259 -8.72 13.70 29.90
N GLY A 260 -9.95 13.24 29.89
CA GLY A 260 -10.95 13.58 28.86
C GLY A 260 -10.62 13.02 27.46
N SER A 261 -9.70 12.06 27.37
CA SER A 261 -9.37 11.41 26.11
C SER A 261 -10.54 10.59 25.59
N ARG A 262 -10.79 10.67 24.29
CA ARG A 262 -11.86 9.94 23.60
C ARG A 262 -11.51 9.65 22.16
N MET A 263 -12.18 8.68 21.59
CA MET A 263 -12.27 8.43 20.15
C MET A 263 -13.64 8.92 19.69
N ALA A 264 -13.70 9.68 18.61
CA ALA A 264 -14.94 10.21 18.08
C ALA A 264 -14.87 10.38 16.56
N ASP A 265 -16.03 10.23 15.93
CA ASP A 265 -16.16 10.44 14.49
C ASP A 265 -16.10 11.93 14.15
N ASN A 266 -15.27 12.26 13.18
CA ASN A 266 -15.23 13.53 12.50
C ASN A 266 -16.07 13.40 11.22
N THR A 267 -17.33 13.79 11.30
CA THR A 267 -18.30 13.62 10.20
C THR A 267 -17.95 14.47 8.99
N ALA A 268 -17.23 15.58 9.16
CA ALA A 268 -16.83 16.47 8.07
C ALA A 268 -15.88 15.78 7.06
N ILE A 269 -15.10 14.78 7.53
CA ILE A 269 -14.11 14.06 6.72
C ILE A 269 -14.33 12.55 6.73
N ASN A 270 -15.44 12.08 7.27
CA ASN A 270 -15.81 10.68 7.42
C ASN A 270 -14.65 9.82 8.00
N SER A 271 -14.13 10.23 9.15
CA SER A 271 -12.97 9.60 9.80
C SER A 271 -13.13 9.58 11.31
N THR A 272 -12.73 8.50 11.97
CA THR A 272 -12.65 8.44 13.44
C THR A 272 -11.29 8.94 13.89
N GLU A 273 -11.27 9.90 14.79
CA GLU A 273 -10.05 10.53 15.31
C GLU A 273 -9.91 10.35 16.82
N VAL A 274 -8.66 10.45 17.32
CA VAL A 274 -8.37 10.46 18.75
C VAL A 274 -8.28 11.90 19.25
N TYR A 275 -8.86 12.13 20.41
CA TYR A 275 -8.85 13.42 21.10
C TYR A 275 -8.30 13.25 22.53
N GLY A 276 -7.62 14.27 23.03
CA GLY A 276 -7.06 14.29 24.37
C GLY A 276 -5.86 15.24 24.47
N PRO A 277 -5.27 15.38 25.68
CA PRO A 277 -4.13 16.27 25.89
C PRO A 277 -2.97 15.97 24.94
N GLY A 278 -2.53 16.98 24.19
CA GLY A 278 -1.40 16.86 23.26
C GLY A 278 -1.69 16.16 21.92
N ALA A 279 -2.89 15.63 21.68
CA ALA A 279 -3.22 14.93 20.42
C ALA A 279 -3.05 15.83 19.19
N GLY A 280 -3.50 17.10 19.28
CA GLY A 280 -3.33 18.07 18.19
C GLY A 280 -1.86 18.41 17.91
N VAL A 281 -1.04 18.54 18.96
CA VAL A 281 0.41 18.77 18.81
C VAL A 281 1.08 17.56 18.14
N ALA A 282 0.74 16.35 18.57
CA ALA A 282 1.25 15.15 17.95
C ALA A 282 0.83 15.05 16.47
N ALA A 283 -0.44 15.32 16.14
CA ALA A 283 -0.91 15.35 14.75
C ALA A 283 -0.15 16.37 13.89
N PHE A 284 0.13 17.54 14.43
CA PHE A 284 0.93 18.58 13.76
C PHE A 284 2.38 18.12 13.51
N LEU A 285 3.00 17.45 14.48
CA LEU A 285 4.38 16.97 14.37
C LEU A 285 4.55 15.80 13.38
N MET A 286 3.48 15.06 13.05
CA MET A 286 3.58 13.90 12.13
C MET A 286 4.08 14.32 10.74
N GLN A 287 3.63 15.45 10.20
CA GLN A 287 4.05 15.89 8.87
C GLN A 287 5.57 16.21 8.78
N PRO A 288 6.16 17.03 9.66
CA PRO A 288 7.60 17.24 9.64
C PRO A 288 8.39 15.95 9.95
N LEU A 289 7.91 15.08 10.84
CA LEU A 289 8.54 13.80 11.11
C LEU A 289 8.54 12.88 9.90
N LEU A 290 7.45 12.83 9.14
CA LEU A 290 7.38 12.09 7.87
C LEU A 290 8.43 12.59 6.86
N ILE A 291 8.56 13.91 6.71
CA ILE A 291 9.55 14.50 5.81
C ILE A 291 10.98 14.15 6.28
N LEU A 292 11.26 14.25 7.56
CA LEU A 292 12.57 13.89 8.12
C LEU A 292 12.87 12.39 7.95
N ALA A 293 11.88 11.52 8.15
CA ALA A 293 12.02 10.07 7.93
C ALA A 293 12.30 9.75 6.45
N ALA A 294 11.60 10.40 5.52
CA ALA A 294 11.81 10.24 4.09
C ALA A 294 13.21 10.72 3.65
N LEU A 295 13.65 11.87 4.15
CA LEU A 295 15.00 12.39 3.90
C LEU A 295 16.07 11.47 4.49
N GLY A 296 15.89 11.00 5.72
CA GLY A 296 16.79 10.04 6.38
C GLY A 296 16.92 8.74 5.59
N ALA A 297 15.79 8.22 5.11
CA ALA A 297 15.73 7.05 4.25
C ALA A 297 16.48 7.28 2.92
N ALA A 298 16.26 8.41 2.25
CA ALA A 298 16.98 8.76 1.02
C ALA A 298 18.50 8.88 1.25
N ILE A 299 18.92 9.52 2.34
CA ILE A 299 20.34 9.61 2.72
C ILE A 299 20.94 8.22 2.95
N LEU A 300 20.22 7.33 3.64
CA LEU A 300 20.65 5.97 3.89
C LEU A 300 20.83 5.17 2.59
N LEU A 301 19.89 5.29 1.66
CA LEU A 301 19.96 4.68 0.33
C LEU A 301 21.19 5.17 -0.47
N VAL A 302 21.43 6.48 -0.50
CA VAL A 302 22.60 7.05 -1.18
C VAL A 302 23.90 6.56 -0.55
N ARG A 303 23.95 6.45 0.79
CA ARG A 303 25.11 5.90 1.50
C ARG A 303 25.33 4.42 1.18
N ALA A 304 24.28 3.60 1.13
CA ALA A 304 24.38 2.19 0.78
C ALA A 304 24.84 2.02 -0.68
N LEU A 305 24.30 2.83 -1.60
CA LEU A 305 24.74 2.85 -3.01
C LEU A 305 26.24 3.19 -3.14
N LYS A 306 26.72 4.22 -2.42
CA LYS A 306 28.14 4.60 -2.42
C LYS A 306 29.06 3.51 -1.85
N ARG A 307 28.53 2.62 -1.00
CA ARG A 307 29.25 1.44 -0.46
C ARG A 307 29.22 0.23 -1.40
N GLY A 308 28.65 0.37 -2.60
CA GLY A 308 28.59 -0.72 -3.59
C GLY A 308 27.45 -1.72 -3.34
N ALA A 309 26.37 -1.30 -2.68
CA ALA A 309 25.18 -2.15 -2.55
C ALA A 309 24.67 -2.58 -3.93
N GLU A 310 24.18 -3.82 -4.02
CA GLU A 310 23.51 -4.33 -5.22
C GLU A 310 22.25 -3.50 -5.47
N ARG A 311 22.03 -3.09 -6.73
CA ARG A 311 21.04 -2.05 -7.05
C ARG A 311 19.61 -2.52 -6.92
N GLU A 312 19.34 -3.77 -7.31
CA GLU A 312 18.00 -4.32 -7.24
C GLU A 312 17.59 -4.54 -5.79
N GLU A 313 18.48 -5.12 -4.99
CA GLU A 313 18.29 -5.25 -3.55
C GLU A 313 18.08 -3.89 -2.89
N LEU A 314 18.86 -2.87 -3.30
CA LEU A 314 18.79 -1.53 -2.74
C LEU A 314 17.44 -0.86 -3.01
N PHE A 315 16.88 -0.94 -4.23
CA PHE A 315 15.59 -0.32 -4.46
C PHE A 315 14.44 -1.09 -3.80
N LEU A 316 14.52 -2.41 -3.68
CA LEU A 316 13.49 -3.21 -3.00
C LEU A 316 13.47 -2.92 -1.49
N GLU A 317 14.63 -3.02 -0.82
CA GLU A 317 14.74 -2.72 0.63
C GLU A 317 14.41 -1.24 0.92
N GLY A 318 14.86 -0.34 0.04
CA GLY A 318 14.56 1.09 0.14
C GLY A 318 13.08 1.41 -0.04
N SER A 319 12.40 0.71 -0.96
CA SER A 319 10.96 0.86 -1.15
C SER A 319 10.19 0.38 0.07
N LEU A 320 10.58 -0.75 0.66
CA LEU A 320 9.97 -1.23 1.90
C LEU A 320 10.15 -0.21 3.03
N MET A 321 11.37 0.31 3.20
CA MET A 321 11.69 1.33 4.21
C MET A 321 10.87 2.60 4.03
N MET A 322 10.83 3.15 2.80
CA MET A 322 10.10 4.39 2.50
C MET A 322 8.59 4.22 2.68
N VAL A 323 7.99 3.16 2.11
CA VAL A 323 6.55 2.92 2.22
C VAL A 323 6.15 2.69 3.67
N THR A 324 6.93 1.91 4.43
CA THR A 324 6.65 1.69 5.86
C THR A 324 6.78 2.99 6.65
N ALA A 325 7.79 3.83 6.36
CA ALA A 325 7.93 5.15 7.00
C ALA A 325 6.73 6.05 6.69
N PHE A 326 6.23 6.04 5.44
CA PHE A 326 5.02 6.78 5.05
C PHE A 326 3.78 6.32 5.82
N ILE A 327 3.67 5.06 6.21
CA ILE A 327 2.57 4.56 7.03
C ILE A 327 2.79 4.95 8.51
N VAL A 328 3.99 4.68 9.05
CA VAL A 328 4.28 4.86 10.47
C VAL A 328 4.21 6.33 10.90
N PHE A 329 4.77 7.24 10.09
CA PHE A 329 4.82 8.68 10.41
C PHE A 329 3.65 9.47 9.83
N ASN A 330 2.62 8.82 9.29
CA ASN A 330 1.42 9.50 8.83
C ASN A 330 0.43 9.69 9.98
N LYS A 331 -0.18 10.87 10.07
CA LYS A 331 -1.30 11.13 10.99
C LYS A 331 -2.60 10.44 10.58
N VAL A 332 -2.68 10.01 9.31
CA VAL A 332 -3.76 9.19 8.75
C VAL A 332 -3.29 7.75 8.71
N GLY A 333 -4.02 6.85 9.37
CA GLY A 333 -3.64 5.44 9.53
C GLY A 333 -4.62 4.47 8.87
N SER A 334 -5.28 4.90 7.80
CA SER A 334 -6.35 4.14 7.15
C SER A 334 -5.96 2.68 6.87
N PRO A 335 -6.85 1.71 7.13
CA PRO A 335 -6.55 0.27 7.02
C PRO A 335 -6.03 -0.15 5.65
N GLN A 336 -6.50 0.52 4.57
CA GLN A 336 -6.06 0.24 3.19
C GLN A 336 -4.59 0.59 2.92
N PHE A 337 -3.91 1.38 3.76
CA PHE A 337 -2.49 1.68 3.58
C PHE A 337 -1.60 0.45 3.71
N ILE A 338 -2.07 -0.60 4.37
CA ILE A 338 -1.35 -1.86 4.46
C ILE A 338 -1.18 -2.52 3.07
N ILE A 339 -2.07 -2.24 2.12
CA ILE A 339 -1.97 -2.73 0.73
C ILE A 339 -0.70 -2.20 0.04
N TRP A 340 -0.21 -1.02 0.41
CA TRP A 340 1.00 -0.41 -0.18
C TRP A 340 2.26 -1.27 0.00
N LEU A 341 2.33 -2.04 1.09
CA LEU A 341 3.46 -2.91 1.40
C LEU A 341 3.46 -4.19 0.55
N GLY A 342 2.28 -4.64 0.11
CA GLY A 342 2.11 -5.87 -0.66
C GLY A 342 3.01 -5.97 -1.88
N PRO A 343 2.93 -5.05 -2.87
CA PRO A 343 3.72 -5.12 -4.10
C PRO A 343 5.23 -5.13 -3.85
N VAL A 344 5.70 -4.40 -2.83
CA VAL A 344 7.12 -4.34 -2.49
C VAL A 344 7.60 -5.68 -1.93
N ILE A 345 6.87 -6.25 -0.99
CA ILE A 345 7.22 -7.54 -0.38
C ILE A 345 7.14 -8.67 -1.39
N ILE A 346 6.16 -8.66 -2.28
CA ILE A 346 6.01 -9.69 -3.31
C ILE A 346 7.15 -9.61 -4.32
N ALA A 347 7.53 -8.42 -4.76
CA ALA A 347 8.68 -8.23 -5.64
C ALA A 347 9.96 -8.70 -4.94
N GLY A 348 10.11 -8.44 -3.65
CA GLY A 348 11.20 -8.93 -2.82
C GLY A 348 11.22 -10.46 -2.69
N LEU A 349 10.07 -11.09 -2.42
CA LEU A 349 9.95 -12.56 -2.38
C LEU A 349 10.29 -13.21 -3.73
N ALA A 350 9.95 -12.56 -4.85
CA ALA A 350 10.30 -13.02 -6.18
C ALA A 350 11.79 -12.83 -6.48
N HIS A 351 12.45 -11.85 -5.87
CA HIS A 351 13.89 -11.61 -5.99
C HIS A 351 14.70 -12.58 -5.13
N ASP A 352 14.40 -12.69 -3.83
CA ASP A 352 15.09 -13.57 -2.87
C ASP A 352 14.12 -14.02 -1.76
N TRP A 353 13.54 -15.21 -1.91
CA TRP A 353 12.58 -15.78 -0.96
C TRP A 353 13.12 -15.85 0.47
N GLU A 354 14.37 -16.35 0.62
CA GLU A 354 14.95 -16.57 1.95
C GLU A 354 15.18 -15.28 2.71
N ARG A 355 15.52 -14.24 2.01
CA ARG A 355 15.74 -12.91 2.58
C ARG A 355 14.42 -12.21 2.93
N TRP A 356 13.38 -12.39 2.10
CA TRP A 356 12.11 -11.65 2.23
C TRP A 356 11.01 -12.38 3.01
N LYS A 357 11.25 -13.64 3.44
CA LYS A 357 10.27 -14.41 4.23
C LYS A 357 9.91 -13.76 5.57
N VAL A 358 10.87 -13.05 6.22
CA VAL A 358 10.61 -12.38 7.50
C VAL A 358 9.70 -11.16 7.34
N PRO A 359 9.99 -10.17 6.47
CA PRO A 359 9.05 -9.06 6.25
C PRO A 359 7.71 -9.54 5.67
N ALA A 360 7.69 -10.61 4.88
CA ALA A 360 6.44 -11.22 4.41
C ALA A 360 5.59 -11.76 5.56
N ALA A 361 6.20 -12.46 6.52
CA ALA A 361 5.49 -12.93 7.71
C ALA A 361 5.00 -11.78 8.60
N LEU A 362 5.81 -10.72 8.78
CA LEU A 362 5.40 -9.52 9.51
C LEU A 362 4.20 -8.85 8.84
N LEU A 363 4.24 -8.68 7.50
CA LEU A 363 3.12 -8.08 6.77
C LEU A 363 1.85 -8.93 6.85
N MET A 364 1.97 -10.26 6.83
CA MET A 364 0.81 -11.13 7.01
C MET A 364 0.18 -10.94 8.40
N GLY A 365 1.00 -10.83 9.46
CA GLY A 365 0.52 -10.50 10.81
C GLY A 365 -0.16 -9.12 10.88
N ILE A 366 0.39 -8.12 10.18
CA ILE A 366 -0.21 -6.78 10.05
C ILE A 366 -1.54 -6.86 9.30
N ALA A 367 -1.62 -7.60 8.19
CA ALA A 367 -2.85 -7.78 7.42
C ALA A 367 -3.94 -8.49 8.23
N MET A 368 -3.59 -9.56 8.95
CA MET A 368 -4.53 -10.29 9.81
C MET A 368 -5.08 -9.41 10.93
N THR A 369 -4.23 -8.68 11.65
CA THR A 369 -4.66 -7.75 12.69
C THR A 369 -5.48 -6.59 12.12
N THR A 370 -5.14 -6.10 10.93
CA THR A 370 -5.93 -5.09 10.22
C THR A 370 -7.32 -5.62 9.88
N PHE A 371 -7.44 -6.85 9.37
CA PHE A 371 -8.71 -7.49 9.05
C PHE A 371 -9.58 -7.70 10.31
N VAL A 372 -8.98 -8.09 11.43
CA VAL A 372 -9.70 -8.21 12.71
C VAL A 372 -10.23 -6.85 13.16
N ILE A 373 -9.46 -5.78 13.05
CA ILE A 373 -9.90 -4.43 13.38
C ILE A 373 -11.01 -4.00 12.42
N TYR A 374 -10.74 -4.04 11.12
CA TYR A 374 -11.60 -3.52 10.08
C TYR A 374 -11.79 -4.54 8.95
N PRO A 375 -13.00 -5.06 8.73
CA PRO A 375 -14.28 -4.53 9.22
C PRO A 375 -14.83 -5.19 10.50
N LEU A 376 -14.22 -6.25 11.03
CA LEU A 376 -14.90 -7.16 11.93
C LEU A 376 -15.24 -6.53 13.28
N PHE A 377 -14.30 -5.81 13.90
CA PHE A 377 -14.45 -5.31 15.27
C PHE A 377 -14.15 -3.81 15.38
N TYR A 378 -14.48 -3.04 14.34
CA TYR A 378 -14.24 -1.59 14.34
C TYR A 378 -15.10 -0.86 15.36
N THR A 379 -16.39 -1.20 15.45
CA THR A 379 -17.33 -0.63 16.43
C THR A 379 -16.86 -0.84 17.89
N PRO A 380 -16.47 -2.04 18.33
CA PRO A 380 -15.86 -2.20 19.65
C PRO A 380 -14.60 -1.33 19.86
N LEU A 381 -13.76 -1.18 18.85
CA LEU A 381 -12.57 -0.33 18.95
C LEU A 381 -12.94 1.14 19.20
N ILE A 382 -13.87 1.71 18.43
CA ILE A 382 -14.35 3.08 18.61
C ILE A 382 -14.90 3.31 20.02
N HIS A 383 -15.53 2.29 20.61
CA HIS A 383 -16.05 2.33 21.98
C HIS A 383 -14.99 1.98 23.06
N ALA A 384 -13.71 2.10 22.73
CA ALA A 384 -12.60 1.92 23.65
C ALA A 384 -12.52 0.51 24.31
N HIS A 385 -12.88 -0.54 23.56
CA HIS A 385 -12.77 -1.91 24.05
C HIS A 385 -11.29 -2.31 24.20
N PRO A 386 -10.83 -2.75 25.40
CA PRO A 386 -9.41 -2.94 25.69
C PRO A 386 -8.74 -4.02 24.83
N VAL A 387 -9.46 -5.10 24.48
CA VAL A 387 -8.93 -6.16 23.61
C VAL A 387 -8.66 -5.61 22.21
N MET A 388 -9.57 -4.78 21.67
CA MET A 388 -9.38 -4.20 20.35
C MET A 388 -8.29 -3.12 20.32
N ALA A 389 -8.15 -2.36 21.42
CA ALA A 389 -7.00 -1.47 21.61
C ALA A 389 -5.67 -2.25 21.61
N ALA A 390 -5.63 -3.44 22.25
CA ALA A 390 -4.45 -4.32 22.23
C ALA A 390 -4.17 -4.88 20.83
N VAL A 391 -5.18 -5.27 20.06
CA VAL A 391 -5.03 -5.71 18.66
C VAL A 391 -4.47 -4.57 17.78
N LEU A 392 -5.00 -3.34 17.92
CA LEU A 392 -4.48 -2.17 17.22
C LEU A 392 -3.03 -1.87 17.62
N THR A 393 -2.72 -1.94 18.91
CA THR A 393 -1.34 -1.77 19.42
C THR A 393 -0.41 -2.82 18.80
N THR A 394 -0.81 -4.08 18.75
CA THR A 394 -0.03 -5.17 18.13
C THR A 394 0.25 -4.86 16.67
N ARG A 395 -0.77 -4.44 15.88
CA ARG A 395 -0.59 -4.02 14.49
C ARG A 395 0.42 -2.89 14.36
N ASN A 396 0.29 -1.85 15.18
CA ASN A 396 1.16 -0.68 15.14
C ASN A 396 2.60 -1.02 15.55
N VAL A 397 2.80 -1.89 16.55
CA VAL A 397 4.12 -2.41 16.93
C VAL A 397 4.74 -3.21 15.77
N LEU A 398 3.97 -4.08 15.10
CA LEU A 398 4.46 -4.83 13.94
C LEU A 398 4.91 -3.89 12.80
N LEU A 399 4.21 -2.78 12.55
CA LEU A 399 4.63 -1.76 11.58
C LEU A 399 5.97 -1.10 11.97
N VAL A 400 6.14 -0.76 13.26
CA VAL A 400 7.40 -0.19 13.76
C VAL A 400 8.54 -1.22 13.66
N VAL A 401 8.28 -2.49 13.97
CA VAL A 401 9.24 -3.59 13.82
C VAL A 401 9.63 -3.77 12.35
N LEU A 402 8.67 -3.71 11.42
CA LEU A 402 8.94 -3.80 9.98
C LEU A 402 9.78 -2.61 9.49
N LEU A 403 9.50 -1.38 9.97
CA LEU A 403 10.32 -0.22 9.67
C LEU A 403 11.75 -0.36 10.20
N TRP A 404 11.90 -0.74 11.47
CA TRP A 404 13.21 -0.98 12.05
C TRP A 404 13.99 -2.05 11.29
N TRP A 405 13.34 -3.15 10.92
CA TRP A 405 13.93 -4.23 10.14
C TRP A 405 14.44 -3.71 8.79
N SER A 406 13.61 -2.96 8.04
CA SER A 406 13.97 -2.42 6.73
C SER A 406 15.11 -1.39 6.81
N VAL A 407 15.13 -0.52 7.83
CA VAL A 407 16.21 0.44 8.10
C VAL A 407 17.51 -0.31 8.39
N LYS A 408 17.47 -1.32 9.26
CA LYS A 408 18.65 -2.14 9.59
C LYS A 408 19.21 -2.83 8.36
N ARG A 409 18.35 -3.48 7.56
CA ARG A 409 18.73 -4.16 6.33
C ARG A 409 19.35 -3.21 5.32
N THR A 410 18.74 -2.07 5.06
CA THR A 410 19.28 -1.05 4.16
C THR A 410 20.64 -0.52 4.67
N ALA A 411 20.82 -0.35 5.98
CA ALA A 411 22.09 0.09 6.57
C ALA A 411 23.21 -0.94 6.45
N GLU A 412 22.87 -2.23 6.37
CA GLU A 412 23.83 -3.33 6.21
C GLU A 412 24.24 -3.54 4.73
N LEU A 413 23.46 -3.01 3.78
CA LEU A 413 23.80 -3.11 2.37
C LEU A 413 25.14 -2.42 2.05
N GLY A 414 25.95 -3.08 1.24
CA GLY A 414 27.29 -2.61 0.85
C GLY A 414 28.40 -2.80 1.92
N ARG A 415 28.06 -3.10 3.18
CA ARG A 415 29.10 -3.35 4.22
C ARG A 415 29.85 -4.67 4.00
N LYS A 416 29.18 -5.68 3.41
CA LYS A 416 29.81 -7.00 3.16
C LYS A 416 30.85 -6.94 2.07
N ASN A 417 30.78 -6.02 1.12
CA ASN A 417 31.76 -5.89 0.03
C ASN A 417 33.09 -5.22 0.48
N THR A 418 33.04 -4.39 1.53
CA THR A 418 34.25 -3.74 2.08
C THR A 418 35.13 -4.70 2.90
N ALA A 419 34.52 -5.77 3.42
CA ALA A 419 35.31 -6.80 4.19
C ALA A 419 35.95 -7.86 3.30
N ALA A 420 35.67 -7.88 1.99
CA ALA A 420 36.13 -8.89 1.05
C ALA A 420 37.30 -8.42 0.16
N VAL A 421 37.82 -7.20 0.36
CA VAL A 421 39.07 -6.76 -0.32
C VAL A 421 40.23 -7.21 0.55
N PRO A 422 41.00 -8.23 0.16
CA PRO A 422 42.26 -8.54 0.84
C PRO A 422 43.17 -7.33 0.69
N SER A 423 43.70 -6.84 1.79
CA SER A 423 44.83 -5.90 1.77
C SER A 423 46.02 -6.65 1.21
N ASN A 424 46.20 -6.66 -0.10
CA ASN A 424 47.49 -6.97 -0.68
C ASN A 424 48.36 -5.73 -0.53
N ALA A 425 49.10 -5.69 0.58
CA ALA A 425 50.27 -4.86 0.72
C ALA A 425 51.48 -5.63 0.15
#